data_6f4edc9a80287d672008b4cac2c31a3d
#
_entry.id   6f4edc9a80287d672008b4cac2c31a3d
#
_cell.length_a   1.000
_cell.length_b   1.000
_cell.length_c   1.000
_cell.angle_alpha   90.00
_cell.angle_beta   90.00
_cell.angle_gamma   90.00
#
_symmetry.space_group_name_H-M   'P 1'
#
loop_
_entity.id
_entity.type
_entity.pdbx_description
1 polymer ?
#
loop_
_entity_poly.entity_id
_entity_poly.type
_entity_poly.pdbx_seq_one_letter_code
_entity_poly.pdbx_strand_id
1 'polypeptide(L)'
;MVYFVGAGTGAADLITVRGMRLLQKADVIIYAGSLVNPELLDYARESCEIYNSAKMTLDEVIAVMKAAEADGKITVRLHTGEPSIYGAVREQMDELDSLLIPYESCPGVSACFGAAASLNIEYTLPGISQSLIITRMEGRTKVPPKESIASFASHHASMAIYLSTGLLEKLTESLIEGGYAADTPAAIVYKATWPQEEAYVCTVATLEQTAREHNITKTAIVLVGDVIAHRHYEKSRLYAPDFSTEYRKASVESKDND
;
A
#
# COMPACT_ATOMS: atom_id res chain seq x y z
N MET A 1 -2.17 18.81 -19.31
CA MET A 1 -1.38 18.43 -18.12
C MET A 1 -2.00 17.25 -17.40
N VAL A 2 -1.22 16.18 -17.16
CA VAL A 2 -1.70 14.94 -16.52
C VAL A 2 -1.14 14.84 -15.09
N TYR A 3 -2.00 14.53 -14.11
CA TYR A 3 -1.62 14.26 -12.73
C TYR A 3 -1.89 12.80 -12.36
N PHE A 4 -0.86 12.04 -12.01
CA PHE A 4 -0.99 10.72 -11.42
C PHE A 4 -1.22 10.88 -9.92
N VAL A 5 -2.42 10.54 -9.45
CA VAL A 5 -2.85 10.81 -8.07
C VAL A 5 -3.14 9.52 -7.33
N GLY A 6 -2.56 9.35 -6.15
CA GLY A 6 -2.90 8.28 -5.23
C GLY A 6 -4.24 8.52 -4.55
N ALA A 7 -5.15 7.56 -4.68
CA ALA A 7 -6.49 7.62 -4.09
C ALA A 7 -6.52 7.36 -2.57
N GLY A 8 -5.41 6.95 -1.99
CA GLY A 8 -5.39 6.49 -0.61
C GLY A 8 -5.84 5.04 -0.44
N THR A 9 -5.95 4.60 0.80
CA THR A 9 -6.17 3.20 1.17
C THR A 9 -7.60 2.72 0.96
N GLY A 10 -8.60 3.63 1.03
CA GLY A 10 -10.01 3.24 0.90
C GLY A 10 -10.98 4.33 1.34
N ALA A 11 -10.87 4.85 2.57
CA ALA A 11 -11.69 5.97 3.03
C ALA A 11 -11.40 7.24 2.18
N ALA A 12 -12.42 7.94 1.78
CA ALA A 12 -12.29 9.10 0.89
C ALA A 12 -11.51 10.26 1.54
N ASP A 13 -11.58 10.41 2.85
CA ASP A 13 -10.86 11.42 3.64
C ASP A 13 -9.37 11.11 3.86
N LEU A 14 -8.92 9.90 3.49
CA LEU A 14 -7.50 9.53 3.49
C LEU A 14 -6.78 9.86 2.17
N ILE A 15 -7.44 10.49 1.24
CA ILE A 15 -6.77 11.15 0.12
C ILE A 15 -5.94 12.32 0.64
N THR A 16 -4.80 12.59 0.03
CA THR A 16 -4.04 13.78 0.38
C THR A 16 -4.81 15.06 0.02
N VAL A 17 -4.63 16.14 0.78
CA VAL A 17 -5.24 17.44 0.47
C VAL A 17 -4.88 17.91 -0.95
N ARG A 18 -3.66 17.60 -1.43
CA ARG A 18 -3.26 17.90 -2.81
C ARG A 18 -4.06 17.06 -3.80
N GLY A 19 -4.22 15.77 -3.57
CA GLY A 19 -5.01 14.86 -4.42
C GLY A 19 -6.46 15.33 -4.54
N MET A 20 -7.10 15.65 -3.43
CA MET A 20 -8.46 16.20 -3.41
C MET A 20 -8.58 17.49 -4.24
N ARG A 21 -7.64 18.44 -4.06
CA ARG A 21 -7.64 19.70 -4.83
C ARG A 21 -7.42 19.47 -6.33
N LEU A 22 -6.67 18.45 -6.71
CA LEU A 22 -6.49 18.06 -8.11
C LEU A 22 -7.78 17.49 -8.69
N LEU A 23 -8.50 16.60 -7.95
CA LEU A 23 -9.82 16.11 -8.35
C LEU A 23 -10.82 17.24 -8.56
N GLN A 24 -10.85 18.23 -7.66
CA GLN A 24 -11.72 19.40 -7.75
C GLN A 24 -11.43 20.29 -8.97
N LYS A 25 -10.21 20.26 -9.51
CA LYS A 25 -9.79 21.06 -10.67
C LYS A 25 -9.84 20.26 -11.99
N ALA A 26 -9.96 18.94 -11.92
CA ALA A 26 -9.89 18.08 -13.08
C ALA A 26 -11.02 18.36 -14.06
N ASP A 27 -10.68 18.37 -15.34
CA ASP A 27 -11.63 18.35 -16.47
C ASP A 27 -11.91 16.91 -16.89
N VAL A 28 -10.92 16.02 -16.69
CA VAL A 28 -10.98 14.59 -16.99
C VAL A 28 -10.42 13.81 -15.81
N ILE A 29 -11.15 12.79 -15.37
CA ILE A 29 -10.67 11.81 -14.37
C ILE A 29 -10.70 10.42 -15.00
N ILE A 30 -9.55 9.72 -14.95
CA ILE A 30 -9.44 8.31 -15.34
C ILE A 30 -9.09 7.52 -14.08
N TYR A 31 -10.03 6.76 -13.53
CA TYR A 31 -9.82 6.05 -12.26
C TYR A 31 -9.64 4.54 -12.43
N ALA A 32 -8.94 3.89 -11.48
CA ALA A 32 -8.52 2.48 -11.56
C ALA A 32 -9.64 1.48 -11.14
N GLY A 33 -10.86 1.70 -11.58
CA GLY A 33 -11.97 0.75 -11.43
C GLY A 33 -12.39 0.50 -9.98
N SER A 34 -12.71 -0.77 -9.68
CA SER A 34 -13.29 -1.19 -8.38
C SER A 34 -12.33 -1.12 -7.18
N LEU A 35 -11.08 -0.76 -7.40
CA LEU A 35 -10.08 -0.61 -6.33
C LEU A 35 -9.99 0.83 -5.81
N VAL A 36 -10.68 1.77 -6.44
CA VAL A 36 -10.79 3.17 -5.99
C VAL A 36 -12.18 3.38 -5.40
N ASN A 37 -12.25 3.98 -4.20
CA ASN A 37 -13.53 4.32 -3.59
C ASN A 37 -14.27 5.33 -4.47
N PRO A 38 -15.48 5.01 -4.97
CA PRO A 38 -16.24 5.91 -5.85
C PRO A 38 -16.62 7.24 -5.18
N GLU A 39 -16.70 7.32 -3.85
CA GLU A 39 -16.95 8.59 -3.13
C GLU A 39 -15.88 9.66 -3.43
N LEU A 40 -14.68 9.27 -3.86
CA LEU A 40 -13.66 10.21 -4.31
C LEU A 40 -14.07 10.98 -5.57
N LEU A 41 -14.95 10.42 -6.37
CA LEU A 41 -15.44 11.07 -7.59
C LEU A 41 -16.43 12.21 -7.27
N ASP A 42 -16.99 12.24 -6.05
CA ASP A 42 -17.86 13.31 -5.57
C ASP A 42 -17.09 14.64 -5.37
N TYR A 43 -15.76 14.58 -5.29
CA TYR A 43 -14.91 15.79 -5.30
C TYR A 43 -14.82 16.44 -6.69
N ALA A 44 -15.18 15.73 -7.75
CA ALA A 44 -15.09 16.25 -9.11
C ALA A 44 -16.19 17.29 -9.37
N ARG A 45 -15.92 18.19 -10.32
CA ARG A 45 -16.93 19.13 -10.83
C ARG A 45 -17.99 18.38 -11.65
N GLU A 46 -19.22 18.87 -11.67
CA GLU A 46 -20.31 18.30 -12.49
C GLU A 46 -19.95 18.19 -14.00
N SER A 47 -19.12 19.11 -14.49
CA SER A 47 -18.65 19.11 -15.88
C SER A 47 -17.48 18.17 -16.15
N CYS A 48 -16.96 17.46 -15.14
CA CYS A 48 -15.79 16.58 -15.28
C CYS A 48 -16.17 15.29 -16.02
N GLU A 49 -15.40 14.96 -17.05
CA GLU A 49 -15.51 13.68 -17.76
C GLU A 49 -14.84 12.57 -16.95
N ILE A 50 -15.56 11.48 -16.68
CA ILE A 50 -15.07 10.38 -15.83
C ILE A 50 -14.99 9.07 -16.61
N TYR A 51 -13.79 8.47 -16.62
CA TYR A 51 -13.48 7.20 -17.30
C TYR A 51 -13.05 6.13 -16.31
N ASN A 52 -13.58 4.91 -16.49
CA ASN A 52 -13.19 3.74 -15.70
C ASN A 52 -12.18 2.89 -16.49
N SER A 53 -10.90 2.96 -16.12
CA SER A 53 -9.84 2.25 -16.84
C SER A 53 -9.84 0.72 -16.64
N ALA A 54 -10.66 0.17 -15.76
CA ALA A 54 -10.84 -1.29 -15.70
C ALA A 54 -11.44 -1.89 -16.99
N LYS A 55 -11.99 -1.04 -17.86
CA LYS A 55 -12.61 -1.41 -19.14
C LYS A 55 -11.83 -0.88 -20.35
N MET A 56 -10.61 -0.37 -20.12
CA MET A 56 -9.81 0.31 -21.14
C MET A 56 -8.45 -0.38 -21.29
N THR A 57 -7.92 -0.36 -22.51
CA THR A 57 -6.52 -0.69 -22.80
C THR A 57 -5.61 0.49 -22.49
N LEU A 58 -4.29 0.29 -22.51
CA LEU A 58 -3.31 1.37 -22.36
C LEU A 58 -3.50 2.42 -23.45
N ASP A 59 -3.63 2.00 -24.70
CA ASP A 59 -3.81 2.91 -25.85
C ASP A 59 -5.06 3.79 -25.70
N GLU A 60 -6.16 3.22 -25.21
CA GLU A 60 -7.41 3.97 -24.97
C GLU A 60 -7.23 4.99 -23.83
N VAL A 61 -6.52 4.64 -22.76
CA VAL A 61 -6.20 5.56 -21.67
C VAL A 61 -5.33 6.72 -22.16
N ILE A 62 -4.30 6.43 -22.95
CA ILE A 62 -3.41 7.44 -23.55
C ILE A 62 -4.15 8.30 -24.56
N ALA A 63 -5.06 7.73 -25.34
CA ALA A 63 -5.86 8.49 -26.31
C ALA A 63 -6.74 9.55 -25.59
N VAL A 64 -7.36 9.21 -24.45
CA VAL A 64 -8.11 10.16 -23.63
C VAL A 64 -7.22 11.27 -23.09
N MET A 65 -6.04 10.93 -22.54
CA MET A 65 -5.08 11.92 -22.03
C MET A 65 -4.60 12.87 -23.14
N LYS A 66 -4.30 12.33 -24.32
CA LYS A 66 -3.86 13.10 -25.49
C LYS A 66 -4.96 14.08 -25.99
N ALA A 67 -6.20 13.60 -26.06
CA ALA A 67 -7.32 14.46 -26.48
C ALA A 67 -7.55 15.59 -25.46
N ALA A 68 -7.52 15.27 -24.16
CA ALA A 68 -7.66 16.27 -23.10
C ALA A 68 -6.52 17.31 -23.12
N GLU A 69 -5.27 16.89 -23.37
CA GLU A 69 -4.14 17.83 -23.48
C GLU A 69 -4.28 18.76 -24.69
N ALA A 70 -4.73 18.25 -25.84
CA ALA A 70 -4.98 19.06 -27.03
C ALA A 70 -6.00 20.17 -26.80
N ASP A 71 -6.97 19.92 -25.91
CA ASP A 71 -8.00 20.88 -25.48
C ASP A 71 -7.54 21.77 -24.32
N GLY A 72 -6.29 21.66 -23.85
CA GLY A 72 -5.77 22.41 -22.70
C GLY A 72 -6.38 22.02 -21.36
N LYS A 73 -6.98 20.82 -21.28
CA LYS A 73 -7.67 20.29 -20.10
C LYS A 73 -6.69 19.69 -19.08
N ILE A 74 -7.11 19.68 -17.81
CA ILE A 74 -6.42 18.99 -16.70
C ILE A 74 -6.96 17.57 -16.59
N THR A 75 -6.08 16.58 -16.73
CA THR A 75 -6.42 15.16 -16.52
C THR A 75 -5.87 14.67 -15.19
N VAL A 76 -6.70 14.01 -14.39
CA VAL A 76 -6.29 13.25 -13.21
C VAL A 76 -6.36 11.76 -13.51
N ARG A 77 -5.22 11.07 -13.42
CA ARG A 77 -5.13 9.62 -13.44
C ARG A 77 -5.14 9.12 -11.99
N LEU A 78 -6.32 8.70 -11.50
CA LEU A 78 -6.54 8.31 -10.10
C LEU A 78 -6.25 6.82 -9.89
N HIS A 79 -5.20 6.51 -9.13
CA HIS A 79 -4.73 5.17 -8.82
C HIS A 79 -5.07 4.76 -7.39
N THR A 80 -5.30 3.47 -7.16
CA THR A 80 -5.46 2.89 -5.83
C THR A 80 -4.21 3.11 -4.99
N GLY A 81 -4.37 3.47 -3.72
CA GLY A 81 -3.28 3.59 -2.76
C GLY A 81 -2.25 4.63 -3.16
N GLU A 82 -1.05 4.15 -3.43
CA GLU A 82 0.13 4.89 -3.88
C GLU A 82 0.51 4.44 -5.30
N PRO A 83 0.53 5.34 -6.30
CA PRO A 83 0.80 4.98 -7.69
C PRO A 83 2.14 4.29 -7.94
N SER A 84 3.17 4.60 -7.16
CA SER A 84 4.51 4.01 -7.31
C SER A 84 4.60 2.55 -6.84
N ILE A 85 3.58 2.04 -6.14
CA ILE A 85 3.53 0.66 -5.66
C ILE A 85 2.52 -0.15 -6.49
N TYR A 86 3.00 -0.97 -7.42
CA TYR A 86 2.22 -1.82 -8.31
C TYR A 86 1.16 -1.09 -9.15
N GLY A 87 1.34 0.22 -9.38
CA GLY A 87 0.37 1.06 -10.08
C GLY A 87 0.42 0.95 -11.61
N ALA A 88 1.40 0.26 -12.21
CA ALA A 88 1.61 0.22 -13.66
C ALA A 88 1.60 1.62 -14.32
N VAL A 89 2.24 2.60 -13.64
CA VAL A 89 2.23 3.99 -14.08
C VAL A 89 3.40 4.33 -15.00
N ARG A 90 4.54 3.61 -14.88
CA ARG A 90 5.73 3.96 -15.65
C ARG A 90 5.50 3.81 -17.16
N GLU A 91 4.82 2.75 -17.58
CA GLU A 91 4.47 2.55 -18.99
C GLU A 91 3.57 3.67 -19.55
N GLN A 92 2.64 4.21 -18.73
CA GLN A 92 1.82 5.35 -19.11
C GLN A 92 2.65 6.63 -19.22
N MET A 93 3.60 6.84 -18.30
CA MET A 93 4.51 7.99 -18.33
C MET A 93 5.44 7.93 -19.55
N ASP A 94 5.94 6.74 -19.94
CA ASP A 94 6.79 6.56 -21.13
C ASP A 94 6.04 6.97 -22.40
N GLU A 95 4.75 6.62 -22.51
CA GLU A 95 3.89 7.06 -23.63
C GLU A 95 3.71 8.58 -23.63
N LEU A 96 3.47 9.19 -22.45
CA LEU A 96 3.34 10.65 -22.33
C LEU A 96 4.64 11.36 -22.66
N ASP A 97 5.80 10.82 -22.24
CA ASP A 97 7.12 11.34 -22.61
C ASP A 97 7.29 11.36 -24.15
N SER A 98 6.90 10.26 -24.81
CA SER A 98 6.98 10.14 -26.27
C SER A 98 6.08 11.13 -27.00
N LEU A 99 4.96 11.52 -26.36
CA LEU A 99 4.00 12.49 -26.89
C LEU A 99 4.30 13.92 -26.46
N LEU A 100 5.35 14.16 -25.65
CA LEU A 100 5.71 15.46 -25.06
C LEU A 100 4.56 16.05 -24.20
N ILE A 101 3.76 15.20 -23.58
CA ILE A 101 2.67 15.58 -22.67
C ILE A 101 3.23 15.69 -21.27
N PRO A 102 3.15 16.88 -20.62
CA PRO A 102 3.66 17.06 -19.26
C PRO A 102 2.81 16.33 -18.23
N TYR A 103 3.46 15.76 -17.20
CA TYR A 103 2.79 15.09 -16.10
C TYR A 103 3.49 15.34 -14.76
N GLU A 104 2.74 15.16 -13.68
CA GLU A 104 3.24 15.19 -12.30
C GLU A 104 2.62 14.07 -11.48
N SER A 105 3.34 13.62 -10.43
CA SER A 105 2.84 12.64 -9.48
C SER A 105 2.44 13.31 -8.16
N CYS A 106 1.28 12.92 -7.64
CA CYS A 106 0.81 13.26 -6.31
C CYS A 106 0.70 11.98 -5.48
N PRO A 107 1.54 11.79 -4.44
CA PRO A 107 1.56 10.56 -3.66
C PRO A 107 0.23 10.34 -2.91
N GLY A 108 -0.03 9.08 -2.61
CA GLY A 108 -1.16 8.65 -1.79
C GLY A 108 -0.72 7.77 -0.62
N VAL A 109 -1.66 7.41 0.25
CA VAL A 109 -1.41 6.48 1.35
C VAL A 109 -1.58 5.06 0.84
N SER A 110 -0.51 4.27 0.88
CA SER A 110 -0.53 2.87 0.41
C SER A 110 -1.28 1.95 1.38
N ALA A 111 -1.87 0.87 0.86
CA ALA A 111 -2.69 -0.06 1.64
C ALA A 111 -1.98 -0.67 2.86
N CYS A 112 -0.65 -0.86 2.82
CA CYS A 112 0.09 -1.36 3.99
C CYS A 112 -0.02 -0.42 5.19
N PHE A 113 -0.04 0.90 4.98
CA PHE A 113 -0.18 1.86 6.08
C PHE A 113 -1.62 1.93 6.59
N GLY A 114 -2.62 1.79 5.71
CA GLY A 114 -4.01 1.62 6.13
C GLY A 114 -4.21 0.37 6.98
N ALA A 115 -3.65 -0.76 6.55
CA ALA A 115 -3.70 -2.01 7.30
C ALA A 115 -2.99 -1.93 8.66
N ALA A 116 -1.84 -1.23 8.73
CA ALA A 116 -1.17 -0.97 10.00
C ALA A 116 -2.03 -0.14 10.95
N ALA A 117 -2.73 0.88 10.43
CA ALA A 117 -3.66 1.70 11.21
C ALA A 117 -4.86 0.88 11.73
N SER A 118 -5.45 0.02 10.88
CA SER A 118 -6.55 -0.87 11.27
C SER A 118 -6.18 -1.81 12.43
N LEU A 119 -4.90 -2.23 12.48
CA LEU A 119 -4.37 -3.13 13.52
C LEU A 119 -3.67 -2.39 14.67
N ASN A 120 -3.49 -1.07 14.58
CA ASN A 120 -2.70 -0.26 15.50
C ASN A 120 -1.28 -0.81 15.71
N ILE A 121 -0.62 -1.26 14.64
CA ILE A 121 0.75 -1.78 14.68
C ILE A 121 1.77 -0.74 14.20
N GLU A 122 2.99 -0.87 14.69
CA GLU A 122 4.19 -0.25 14.16
C GLU A 122 5.09 -1.32 13.53
N TYR A 123 5.44 -1.17 12.25
CA TYR A 123 6.29 -2.14 11.54
C TYR A 123 7.71 -2.22 12.07
N THR A 124 8.17 -1.18 12.76
CA THR A 124 9.58 -0.98 13.12
C THR A 124 9.77 -0.91 14.63
N LEU A 125 9.36 -1.97 15.35
CA LEU A 125 9.53 -2.06 16.79
C LEU A 125 10.97 -2.41 17.17
N PRO A 126 11.62 -1.67 18.10
CA PRO A 126 12.94 -1.98 18.61
C PRO A 126 13.03 -3.40 19.18
N GLY A 127 14.10 -4.11 18.84
CA GLY A 127 14.34 -5.50 19.27
C GLY A 127 13.52 -6.55 18.48
N ILE A 128 12.57 -6.15 17.64
CA ILE A 128 11.73 -7.07 16.85
C ILE A 128 12.08 -6.97 15.37
N SER A 129 11.80 -5.82 14.75
CA SER A 129 12.10 -5.56 13.35
C SER A 129 12.34 -4.07 13.13
N GLN A 130 13.32 -3.72 12.32
CA GLN A 130 13.60 -2.33 11.91
C GLN A 130 13.42 -2.14 10.41
N SER A 131 12.76 -3.09 9.74
CA SER A 131 12.56 -3.08 8.30
C SER A 131 11.16 -3.49 7.93
N LEU A 132 10.61 -2.89 6.87
CA LEU A 132 9.38 -3.30 6.22
C LEU A 132 9.69 -3.72 4.78
N ILE A 133 9.41 -4.97 4.44
CA ILE A 133 9.50 -5.50 3.09
C ILE A 133 8.12 -5.43 2.44
N ILE A 134 7.98 -4.62 1.40
CA ILE A 134 6.80 -4.55 0.57
C ILE A 134 7.02 -5.44 -0.65
N THR A 135 6.22 -6.48 -0.80
CA THR A 135 6.39 -7.47 -1.86
C THR A 135 5.06 -8.08 -2.31
N ARG A 136 5.12 -9.04 -3.22
CA ARG A 136 3.99 -9.86 -3.69
C ARG A 136 4.44 -11.27 -4.03
N MET A 137 3.52 -12.21 -4.04
CA MET A 137 3.77 -13.53 -4.63
C MET A 137 3.97 -13.44 -6.15
N GLU A 138 4.77 -14.36 -6.69
CA GLU A 138 4.75 -14.66 -8.10
C GLU A 138 3.38 -15.27 -8.48
N GLY A 139 2.73 -14.66 -9.46
CA GLY A 139 1.44 -15.08 -9.95
C GLY A 139 1.47 -15.16 -11.48
N ARG A 140 0.57 -14.43 -12.15
CA ARG A 140 0.56 -14.32 -13.62
C ARG A 140 1.79 -13.62 -14.17
N THR A 141 2.39 -12.74 -13.40
CA THR A 141 3.63 -12.03 -13.73
C THR A 141 4.75 -12.51 -12.84
N LYS A 142 5.93 -12.69 -13.40
CA LYS A 142 7.11 -13.17 -12.71
C LYS A 142 7.62 -12.18 -11.67
N VAL A 143 8.32 -12.70 -10.66
CA VAL A 143 9.11 -11.96 -9.69
C VAL A 143 10.58 -12.39 -9.87
N PRO A 144 11.55 -11.47 -9.79
CA PRO A 144 12.95 -11.86 -9.84
C PRO A 144 13.27 -12.92 -8.76
N PRO A 145 14.04 -13.97 -9.07
CA PRO A 145 14.28 -15.08 -8.12
C PRO A 145 14.83 -14.65 -6.75
N LYS A 146 15.65 -13.58 -6.72
CA LYS A 146 16.18 -13.01 -5.48
C LYS A 146 15.13 -12.24 -4.65
N GLU A 147 13.98 -11.95 -5.24
CA GLU A 147 12.85 -11.25 -4.62
C GLU A 147 11.68 -12.19 -4.32
N SER A 148 11.91 -13.50 -4.34
CA SER A 148 10.90 -14.49 -3.95
C SER A 148 10.50 -14.31 -2.48
N ILE A 149 9.29 -14.72 -2.13
CA ILE A 149 8.82 -14.69 -0.73
C ILE A 149 9.79 -15.43 0.19
N ALA A 150 10.27 -16.62 -0.20
CA ALA A 150 11.23 -17.38 0.60
C ALA A 150 12.55 -16.62 0.80
N SER A 151 13.05 -15.92 -0.23
CA SER A 151 14.25 -15.09 -0.12
C SER A 151 14.05 -13.95 0.88
N PHE A 152 12.94 -13.22 0.80
CA PHE A 152 12.64 -12.13 1.73
C PHE A 152 12.30 -12.61 3.14
N ALA A 153 11.64 -13.76 3.28
CA ALA A 153 11.29 -14.36 4.56
C ALA A 153 12.53 -14.69 5.39
N SER A 154 13.67 -14.99 4.75
CA SER A 154 14.94 -15.28 5.45
C SER A 154 15.50 -14.11 6.28
N HIS A 155 14.99 -12.90 6.07
CA HIS A 155 15.36 -11.72 6.85
C HIS A 155 14.55 -11.59 8.14
N HIS A 156 13.47 -12.34 8.35
CA HIS A 156 12.55 -12.25 9.48
C HIS A 156 12.06 -10.81 9.77
N ALA A 157 12.01 -9.96 8.74
CA ALA A 157 11.56 -8.58 8.82
C ALA A 157 10.03 -8.50 8.78
N SER A 158 9.46 -7.36 9.17
CA SER A 158 8.04 -7.11 8.90
C SER A 158 7.77 -7.15 7.40
N MET A 159 6.73 -7.85 6.96
CA MET A 159 6.36 -7.96 5.55
C MET A 159 4.94 -7.48 5.30
N ALA A 160 4.74 -6.73 4.21
CA ALA A 160 3.44 -6.36 3.65
C ALA A 160 3.33 -6.95 2.24
N ILE A 161 2.44 -7.92 2.07
CA ILE A 161 2.36 -8.78 0.88
C ILE A 161 1.09 -8.43 0.11
N TYR A 162 1.28 -7.84 -1.07
CA TYR A 162 0.24 -7.35 -1.96
C TYR A 162 -0.18 -8.42 -2.96
N LEU A 163 -1.37 -8.28 -3.56
CA LEU A 163 -1.83 -9.05 -4.74
C LEU A 163 -1.78 -10.58 -4.58
N SER A 164 -1.79 -11.09 -3.35
CA SER A 164 -1.47 -12.49 -3.05
C SER A 164 -2.63 -13.26 -2.40
N THR A 165 -3.79 -12.63 -2.20
CA THR A 165 -4.95 -13.23 -1.51
C THR A 165 -5.44 -14.54 -2.15
N GLY A 166 -5.29 -14.68 -3.47
CA GLY A 166 -5.65 -15.93 -4.18
C GLY A 166 -4.56 -17.02 -4.15
N LEU A 167 -3.47 -16.82 -3.40
CA LEU A 167 -2.27 -17.68 -3.40
C LEU A 167 -1.80 -18.02 -1.97
N LEU A 168 -2.70 -17.99 -0.97
CA LEU A 168 -2.32 -18.05 0.45
C LEU A 168 -1.69 -19.38 0.86
N GLU A 169 -2.10 -20.51 0.28
CA GLU A 169 -1.46 -21.81 0.51
C GLU A 169 0.02 -21.75 0.12
N LYS A 170 0.31 -21.35 -1.13
CA LYS A 170 1.70 -21.19 -1.62
C LYS A 170 2.47 -20.11 -0.88
N LEU A 171 1.78 -19.06 -0.44
CA LEU A 171 2.39 -18.01 0.37
C LEU A 171 2.87 -18.57 1.71
N THR A 172 2.03 -19.35 2.39
CA THR A 172 2.36 -20.04 3.65
C THR A 172 3.57 -20.96 3.48
N GLU A 173 3.58 -21.79 2.43
CA GLU A 173 4.71 -22.66 2.11
C GLU A 173 6.01 -21.87 1.93
N SER A 174 5.96 -20.82 1.11
CA SER A 174 7.14 -19.97 0.82
C SER A 174 7.65 -19.21 2.06
N LEU A 175 6.76 -18.76 2.95
CA LEU A 175 7.15 -18.11 4.19
C LEU A 175 7.87 -19.08 5.14
N ILE A 176 7.36 -20.30 5.27
CA ILE A 176 7.98 -21.37 6.10
C ILE A 176 9.30 -21.82 5.48
N GLU A 177 9.36 -22.04 4.17
CA GLU A 177 10.60 -22.36 3.46
C GLU A 177 11.68 -21.30 3.68
N GLY A 178 11.30 -20.03 3.72
CA GLY A 178 12.19 -18.90 3.96
C GLY A 178 12.60 -18.73 5.42
N GLY A 179 12.02 -19.48 6.37
CA GLY A 179 12.46 -19.52 7.77
C GLY A 179 11.46 -18.98 8.79
N TYR A 180 10.32 -18.43 8.41
CA TYR A 180 9.29 -18.08 9.39
C TYR A 180 8.73 -19.34 10.07
N ALA A 181 8.54 -19.29 11.38
CA ALA A 181 7.85 -20.35 12.11
C ALA A 181 6.35 -20.39 11.73
N ALA A 182 5.76 -21.56 11.82
CA ALA A 182 4.34 -21.76 11.50
C ALA A 182 3.40 -20.90 12.38
N ASP A 183 3.81 -20.61 13.61
CA ASP A 183 3.09 -19.79 14.58
C ASP A 183 3.49 -18.31 14.54
N THR A 184 4.37 -17.90 13.62
CA THR A 184 4.68 -16.48 13.42
C THR A 184 3.39 -15.68 13.19
N PRO A 185 3.19 -14.56 13.92
CA PRO A 185 2.03 -13.71 13.77
C PRO A 185 1.87 -13.20 12.34
N ALA A 186 0.65 -13.28 11.84
CA ALA A 186 0.23 -12.77 10.55
C ALA A 186 -1.14 -12.07 10.67
N ALA A 187 -1.49 -11.28 9.69
CA ALA A 187 -2.82 -10.70 9.61
C ALA A 187 -3.28 -10.58 8.15
N ILE A 188 -4.59 -10.69 7.95
CA ILE A 188 -5.26 -10.39 6.70
C ILE A 188 -6.15 -9.18 6.94
N VAL A 189 -5.92 -8.09 6.20
CA VAL A 189 -6.77 -6.91 6.25
C VAL A 189 -7.49 -6.75 4.91
N TYR A 190 -8.78 -7.02 4.95
CA TYR A 190 -9.67 -6.88 3.79
C TYR A 190 -10.17 -5.45 3.73
N LYS A 191 -10.06 -4.84 2.55
CA LYS A 191 -10.52 -3.47 2.30
C LYS A 191 -10.12 -2.48 3.40
N ALA A 192 -8.82 -2.42 3.74
CA ALA A 192 -8.31 -1.49 4.75
C ALA A 192 -8.87 -0.07 4.58
N THR A 193 -9.42 0.49 5.66
CA THR A 193 -10.06 1.81 5.77
C THR A 193 -11.38 2.02 5.01
N TRP A 194 -11.86 1.03 4.26
CA TRP A 194 -13.19 1.09 3.66
C TRP A 194 -14.29 0.88 4.71
N PRO A 195 -15.56 1.30 4.44
CA PRO A 195 -16.68 0.99 5.35
C PRO A 195 -16.90 -0.51 5.61
N GLN A 196 -16.41 -1.37 4.70
CA GLN A 196 -16.48 -2.83 4.80
C GLN A 196 -15.14 -3.43 5.22
N GLU A 197 -14.31 -2.68 5.94
CA GLU A 197 -13.05 -3.20 6.46
C GLU A 197 -13.26 -4.38 7.40
N GLU A 198 -12.46 -5.41 7.21
CA GLU A 198 -12.33 -6.52 8.15
C GLU A 198 -10.84 -6.85 8.35
N ALA A 199 -10.43 -7.03 9.59
CA ALA A 199 -9.06 -7.31 9.95
C ALA A 199 -8.98 -8.55 10.85
N TYR A 200 -8.19 -9.52 10.46
CA TYR A 200 -8.06 -10.81 11.14
C TYR A 200 -6.60 -11.09 11.47
N VAL A 201 -6.29 -11.16 12.77
CA VAL A 201 -4.99 -11.62 13.24
C VAL A 201 -5.00 -13.14 13.30
N CYS A 202 -3.98 -13.75 12.75
CA CYS A 202 -3.81 -15.19 12.63
C CYS A 202 -2.32 -15.56 12.73
N THR A 203 -1.93 -16.72 12.24
CA THR A 203 -0.52 -17.13 12.10
C THR A 203 -0.22 -17.44 10.64
N VAL A 204 1.08 -17.55 10.31
CA VAL A 204 1.52 -17.99 8.99
C VAL A 204 0.83 -19.29 8.58
N ALA A 205 0.74 -20.26 9.47
CA ALA A 205 0.10 -21.57 9.20
C ALA A 205 -1.41 -21.47 8.96
N THR A 206 -2.09 -20.46 9.48
CA THR A 206 -3.56 -20.35 9.41
C THR A 206 -4.06 -19.32 8.41
N LEU A 207 -3.18 -18.68 7.62
CA LEU A 207 -3.53 -17.65 6.64
C LEU A 207 -4.65 -18.12 5.68
N GLU A 208 -4.48 -19.28 5.05
CA GLU A 208 -5.47 -19.80 4.09
C GLU A 208 -6.81 -20.12 4.76
N GLN A 209 -6.75 -20.80 5.91
CA GLN A 209 -7.94 -21.14 6.68
C GLN A 209 -8.73 -19.88 7.08
N THR A 210 -8.04 -18.85 7.61
CA THR A 210 -8.65 -17.58 8.00
C THR A 210 -9.34 -16.92 6.82
N ALA A 211 -8.67 -16.83 5.67
CA ALA A 211 -9.27 -16.22 4.48
C ALA A 211 -10.51 -16.99 3.99
N ARG A 212 -10.49 -18.34 4.05
CA ARG A 212 -11.61 -19.19 3.66
C ARG A 212 -12.80 -19.05 4.60
N GLU A 213 -12.58 -19.04 5.91
CA GLU A 213 -13.62 -18.87 6.92
C GLU A 213 -14.37 -17.53 6.79
N HIS A 214 -13.65 -16.49 6.36
CA HIS A 214 -14.20 -15.15 6.16
C HIS A 214 -14.50 -14.80 4.70
N ASN A 215 -14.45 -15.78 3.77
CA ASN A 215 -14.74 -15.61 2.35
C ASN A 215 -13.88 -14.50 1.66
N ILE A 216 -12.66 -14.30 2.12
CA ILE A 216 -11.73 -13.31 1.57
C ILE A 216 -10.97 -13.93 0.39
N THR A 217 -11.30 -13.50 -0.83
CA THR A 217 -10.69 -14.03 -2.07
C THR A 217 -9.89 -12.98 -2.84
N LYS A 218 -10.07 -11.71 -2.53
CA LYS A 218 -9.44 -10.56 -3.20
C LYS A 218 -9.49 -9.31 -2.32
N THR A 219 -8.81 -8.25 -2.76
CA THR A 219 -8.87 -6.91 -2.14
C THR A 219 -8.44 -6.91 -0.66
N ALA A 220 -7.49 -7.78 -0.33
CA ALA A 220 -6.87 -7.83 0.98
C ALA A 220 -5.35 -7.74 0.88
N ILE A 221 -4.75 -7.25 1.94
CA ILE A 221 -3.30 -7.26 2.14
C ILE A 221 -2.96 -8.25 3.25
N VAL A 222 -1.85 -8.97 3.10
CA VAL A 222 -1.33 -9.86 4.12
C VAL A 222 -0.14 -9.19 4.80
N LEU A 223 -0.15 -9.17 6.13
CA LEU A 223 0.96 -8.70 6.94
C LEU A 223 1.56 -9.90 7.68
N VAL A 224 2.90 -9.94 7.80
CA VAL A 224 3.61 -11.01 8.50
C VAL A 224 4.72 -10.41 9.36
N GLY A 225 4.87 -10.90 10.57
CA GLY A 225 5.96 -10.55 11.48
C GLY A 225 5.53 -10.40 12.93
N ASP A 226 6.50 -10.55 13.83
CA ASP A 226 6.29 -10.53 15.28
C ASP A 226 5.74 -9.19 15.80
N VAL A 227 5.89 -8.11 15.03
CA VAL A 227 5.31 -6.78 15.34
C VAL A 227 3.79 -6.82 15.52
N ILE A 228 3.10 -7.79 14.90
CA ILE A 228 1.64 -7.96 14.99
C ILE A 228 1.21 -8.46 16.37
N ALA A 229 2.08 -9.17 17.10
CA ALA A 229 1.75 -9.72 18.41
C ALA A 229 1.75 -8.68 19.54
N HIS A 230 2.27 -7.47 19.32
CA HIS A 230 2.39 -6.41 20.33
C HIS A 230 3.11 -6.85 21.62
N ARG A 231 4.07 -7.78 21.54
CA ARG A 231 4.70 -8.41 22.72
C ARG A 231 6.22 -8.31 22.67
N HIS A 232 6.82 -8.20 23.87
CA HIS A 232 8.27 -8.38 24.08
C HIS A 232 9.19 -7.47 23.22
N TYR A 233 8.76 -6.22 22.94
CA TYR A 233 9.60 -5.25 22.26
C TYR A 233 10.33 -4.33 23.24
N GLU A 234 11.47 -3.83 22.81
CA GLU A 234 12.24 -2.84 23.56
C GLU A 234 11.61 -1.44 23.40
N LYS A 235 11.59 -0.66 24.47
CA LYS A 235 11.12 0.73 24.36
C LYS A 235 12.13 1.56 23.59
N SER A 236 11.64 2.43 22.71
CA SER A 236 12.49 3.41 22.04
C SER A 236 13.22 4.28 23.05
N ARG A 237 14.53 4.40 22.94
CA ARG A 237 15.32 5.30 23.78
C ARG A 237 15.04 6.77 23.53
N LEU A 238 14.40 7.10 22.42
CA LEU A 238 14.08 8.49 22.06
C LEU A 238 13.33 9.25 23.18
N TYR A 239 12.45 8.55 23.90
CA TYR A 239 11.69 9.10 25.03
C TYR A 239 12.27 8.78 26.39
N ALA A 240 13.36 8.05 26.46
CA ALA A 240 13.99 7.66 27.74
C ALA A 240 14.53 8.90 28.46
N PRO A 241 14.36 9.00 29.80
CA PRO A 241 14.78 10.16 30.56
C PRO A 241 16.32 10.32 30.63
N ASP A 242 17.06 9.23 30.42
CA ASP A 242 18.51 9.18 30.38
C ASP A 242 19.11 9.45 28.97
N PHE A 243 18.26 9.71 27.97
CA PHE A 243 18.69 9.93 26.59
C PHE A 243 18.57 11.40 26.18
N SER A 244 19.68 12.00 25.76
CA SER A 244 19.71 13.36 25.20
C SER A 244 19.49 13.34 23.71
N THR A 245 18.68 14.27 23.22
CA THR A 245 18.51 14.59 21.80
C THR A 245 18.98 16.04 21.54
N GLU A 246 19.03 16.48 20.31
CA GLU A 246 19.32 17.90 19.99
C GLU A 246 18.27 18.87 20.60
N TYR A 247 17.08 18.40 20.92
CA TYR A 247 15.98 19.21 21.48
C TYR A 247 15.76 19.00 22.99
N ARG A 248 16.30 17.92 23.58
CA ARG A 248 16.05 17.56 24.99
C ARG A 248 17.31 17.00 25.63
N LYS A 249 17.75 17.59 26.72
CA LYS A 249 18.81 17.02 27.57
C LYS A 249 18.24 15.89 28.44
N ALA A 250 19.06 14.88 28.72
CA ALA A 250 18.73 13.86 29.69
C ALA A 250 18.42 14.50 31.05
N SER A 251 17.37 14.02 31.70
CA SER A 251 16.94 14.50 33.04
C SER A 251 17.50 13.66 34.18
N VAL A 252 18.05 12.49 33.89
CA VAL A 252 18.70 11.59 34.81
C VAL A 252 20.01 11.04 34.16
N GLU A 253 20.98 10.67 34.96
CA GLU A 253 22.19 10.00 34.46
C GLU A 253 21.82 8.60 33.92
N SER A 254 22.46 8.19 32.82
CA SER A 254 22.33 6.84 32.30
C SER A 254 22.84 5.85 33.38
N LYS A 255 22.04 4.88 33.78
CA LYS A 255 22.55 3.73 34.48
C LYS A 255 23.26 2.87 33.44
N ASP A 256 24.62 3.03 33.37
CA ASP A 256 25.44 2.08 32.65
C ASP A 256 25.23 0.71 33.28
N ASN A 257 24.56 -0.18 32.54
CA ASN A 257 24.57 -1.59 32.86
C ASN A 257 25.89 -2.13 32.32
N ASP A 258 26.87 -2.35 33.25
CA ASP A 258 28.04 -3.21 33.03
C ASP A 258 27.62 -4.63 32.60
#